data_ab1c0aba1d064e4d04e98b82a6735728
#
_entry.id   ab1c0aba1d064e4d04e98b82a6735728
#
_cell.length_a   1.000
_cell.length_b   1.000
_cell.length_c   1.000
_cell.angle_alpha   90.00
_cell.angle_beta   90.00
_cell.angle_gamma   90.00
#
_symmetry.space_group_name_H-M   'P 1'
#
loop_
_entity.id
_entity.type
_entity.pdbx_description
1 polymer ?
#
loop_
_entity_poly.entity_id
_entity_poly.type
_entity_poly.pdbx_seq_one_letter_code
_entity_poly.pdbx_strand_id
1 'polypeptide(L)'
;MYLLKVLRQMDKTGLFNRAKLLLGLAVLMMCGALSSFAQSDNVEMQIPMTTSVSGAVRLKIPFAFSVADKTFAAGEYYVGAANEKAIAVRSVSGKDAAVALTNSVIDAHGTSLPRIVFHKYGDRYFLTQAWLRASNQGREFFVSNQETKMAQAAAVVEVALVPHK
;
A
#
# COMPACT_ATOMS: atom_id res chain seq x y z
N MET A 1 77.71 -22.43 11.75
CA MET A 1 77.18 -21.14 11.22
C MET A 1 75.85 -21.28 10.48
N TYR A 2 75.33 -22.48 10.24
CA TYR A 2 74.03 -22.75 9.58
C TYR A 2 72.85 -22.81 10.55
N LEU A 3 73.07 -23.29 11.79
CA LEU A 3 71.99 -23.49 12.77
C LEU A 3 71.38 -22.15 13.27
N LEU A 4 72.19 -21.11 13.41
CA LEU A 4 71.71 -19.77 13.85
C LEU A 4 70.91 -19.04 12.79
N LYS A 5 71.08 -19.36 11.50
CA LYS A 5 70.25 -18.79 10.44
C LYS A 5 68.87 -19.44 10.39
N VAL A 6 68.70 -20.71 10.70
CA VAL A 6 67.44 -21.44 10.70
C VAL A 6 66.59 -21.03 11.89
N LEU A 7 67.17 -20.87 13.08
CA LEU A 7 66.40 -20.40 14.25
C LEU A 7 65.95 -18.95 14.12
N ARG A 8 66.68 -18.10 13.41
CA ARG A 8 66.22 -16.71 13.14
C ARG A 8 65.13 -16.61 12.11
N GLN A 9 64.97 -17.64 11.27
CA GLN A 9 63.91 -17.70 10.26
C GLN A 9 62.60 -18.20 10.84
N MET A 10 62.63 -19.05 11.88
CA MET A 10 61.43 -19.61 12.49
C MET A 10 60.67 -18.61 13.39
N ASP A 11 61.39 -17.64 13.97
CA ASP A 11 60.75 -16.64 14.85
C ASP A 11 59.93 -15.59 14.09
N LYS A 12 60.29 -15.30 12.84
CA LYS A 12 59.56 -14.29 12.03
C LYS A 12 58.22 -14.77 11.46
N THR A 13 58.11 -16.08 11.19
CA THR A 13 56.88 -16.65 10.61
C THR A 13 55.79 -16.90 11.68
N GLY A 14 56.19 -17.22 12.91
CA GLY A 14 55.27 -17.47 14.00
C GLY A 14 54.55 -16.19 14.48
N LEU A 15 55.28 -15.08 14.55
CA LEU A 15 54.69 -13.80 14.99
C LEU A 15 53.75 -13.20 13.95
N PHE A 16 54.09 -13.36 12.67
CA PHE A 16 53.25 -12.86 11.57
C PHE A 16 51.93 -13.63 11.43
N ASN A 17 51.95 -14.95 11.68
CA ASN A 17 50.72 -15.75 11.65
C ASN A 17 49.80 -15.48 12.83
N ARG A 18 50.35 -15.23 14.04
CA ARG A 18 49.53 -14.84 15.21
C ARG A 18 48.95 -13.46 15.06
N ALA A 19 49.63 -12.50 14.47
CA ALA A 19 49.10 -11.17 14.17
C ALA A 19 47.98 -11.23 13.13
N LYS A 20 48.12 -12.06 12.09
CA LYS A 20 47.06 -12.27 11.09
C LYS A 20 45.81 -12.96 11.68
N LEU A 21 46.01 -13.93 12.61
CA LEU A 21 44.90 -14.60 13.28
C LEU A 21 44.14 -13.67 14.22
N LEU A 22 44.85 -12.81 14.96
CA LEU A 22 44.20 -11.81 15.84
C LEU A 22 43.52 -10.70 15.03
N LEU A 23 44.07 -10.28 13.90
CA LEU A 23 43.43 -9.30 13.01
C LEU A 23 42.20 -9.88 12.34
N GLY A 24 42.22 -11.16 11.95
CA GLY A 24 41.07 -11.86 11.38
C GLY A 24 39.90 -12.01 12.39
N LEU A 25 40.24 -12.29 13.67
CA LEU A 25 39.21 -12.40 14.72
C LEU A 25 38.58 -11.05 15.08
N ALA A 26 39.39 -9.97 15.08
CA ALA A 26 38.89 -8.63 15.34
C ALA A 26 37.93 -8.12 14.21
N VAL A 27 38.24 -8.46 12.94
CA VAL A 27 37.35 -8.10 11.81
C VAL A 27 36.07 -8.91 11.83
N LEU A 28 36.10 -10.18 12.26
CA LEU A 28 34.88 -10.99 12.37
C LEU A 28 33.95 -10.52 13.49
N MET A 29 34.49 -9.97 14.58
CA MET A 29 33.64 -9.39 15.65
C MET A 29 33.07 -8.02 15.29
N MET A 30 33.70 -7.23 14.42
CA MET A 30 33.14 -5.95 13.97
C MET A 30 32.02 -6.08 12.91
N CYS A 31 31.98 -7.20 12.17
CA CYS A 31 30.92 -7.45 11.20
C CYS A 31 29.57 -7.87 11.85
N GLY A 32 29.57 -8.26 13.14
CA GLY A 32 28.37 -8.68 13.86
C GLY A 32 27.50 -7.54 14.38
N ALA A 33 27.95 -6.29 14.34
CA ALA A 33 27.25 -5.15 14.94
C ALA A 33 26.51 -4.25 13.93
N LEU A 34 26.56 -4.55 12.62
CA LEU A 34 25.91 -3.73 11.58
C LEU A 34 24.67 -4.38 10.95
N SER A 35 24.18 -5.49 11.50
CA SER A 35 22.97 -6.16 10.99
C SER A 35 21.67 -5.72 11.64
N SER A 36 21.65 -4.60 12.35
CA SER A 36 20.45 -4.17 13.10
C SER A 36 19.77 -2.90 12.56
N PHE A 37 20.08 -2.45 11.35
CA PHE A 37 19.41 -1.27 10.75
C PHE A 37 18.84 -1.55 9.37
N ALA A 38 18.23 -2.71 9.18
CA ALA A 38 17.31 -2.95 8.07
C ALA A 38 15.99 -3.49 8.64
N GLN A 39 15.48 -2.86 9.70
CA GLN A 39 14.04 -2.86 9.93
C GLN A 39 13.49 -1.82 8.97
N SER A 40 13.17 -2.28 7.76
CA SER A 40 12.10 -1.67 6.98
C SER A 40 10.89 -1.75 7.90
N ASP A 41 10.61 -0.67 8.61
CA ASP A 41 9.29 -0.39 9.09
C ASP A 41 8.41 -0.27 7.84
N ASN A 42 8.00 -1.42 7.32
CA ASN A 42 6.72 -1.52 6.67
C ASN A 42 5.75 -1.12 7.78
N VAL A 43 5.48 0.16 7.87
CA VAL A 43 4.30 0.67 8.53
C VAL A 43 3.16 0.15 7.68
N GLU A 44 2.87 -1.15 7.84
CA GLU A 44 1.58 -1.71 7.51
C GLU A 44 0.64 -0.93 8.41
N MET A 45 0.04 0.10 7.84
CA MET A 45 -1.00 0.89 8.49
C MET A 45 -2.14 -0.09 8.74
N GLN A 46 -2.04 -0.82 9.85
CA GLN A 46 -3.13 -1.62 10.38
C GLN A 46 -4.22 -0.63 10.76
N ILE A 47 -5.12 -0.40 9.80
CA ILE A 47 -6.36 0.32 10.06
C ILE A 47 -7.06 -0.53 11.11
N PRO A 48 -7.22 -0.04 12.35
CA PRO A 48 -7.85 -0.83 13.40
C PRO A 48 -9.23 -1.25 12.86
N MET A 49 -9.52 -2.55 12.94
CA MET A 49 -10.76 -3.17 12.44
C MET A 49 -12.04 -2.59 13.04
N THR A 50 -11.91 -1.70 14.01
CA THR A 50 -12.99 -1.03 14.75
C THR A 50 -13.34 0.36 14.23
N THR A 51 -12.80 0.81 13.10
CA THR A 51 -13.30 2.06 12.52
C THR A 51 -14.72 1.83 12.07
N SER A 52 -15.68 2.20 12.92
CA SER A 52 -17.10 2.32 12.58
C SER A 52 -17.18 3.37 11.48
N VAL A 53 -17.26 2.92 10.24
CA VAL A 53 -17.36 3.79 9.08
C VAL A 53 -18.77 4.35 9.11
N SER A 54 -18.94 5.56 9.62
CA SER A 54 -20.23 6.21 9.79
C SER A 54 -20.88 6.39 8.41
N GLY A 55 -22.11 5.90 8.27
CA GLY A 55 -22.86 6.00 7.02
C GLY A 55 -22.30 5.13 5.88
N ALA A 56 -21.65 4.01 6.20
CA ALA A 56 -21.17 3.09 5.18
C ALA A 56 -22.33 2.46 4.41
N VAL A 57 -22.19 2.39 3.11
CA VAL A 57 -23.06 1.62 2.22
C VAL A 57 -22.41 0.27 1.94
N ARG A 58 -23.22 -0.80 2.00
CA ARG A 58 -22.80 -2.14 1.57
C ARG A 58 -23.28 -2.36 0.15
N LEU A 59 -22.39 -2.86 -0.71
CA LEU A 59 -22.74 -3.15 -2.10
C LEU A 59 -21.91 -4.32 -2.62
N LYS A 60 -22.47 -5.04 -3.60
CA LYS A 60 -21.80 -6.07 -4.37
C LYS A 60 -21.19 -5.43 -5.64
N ILE A 61 -19.89 -5.54 -5.79
CA ILE A 61 -19.15 -5.07 -6.98
C ILE A 61 -18.80 -6.29 -7.82
N PRO A 62 -19.39 -6.45 -9.03
CA PRO A 62 -19.27 -7.68 -9.81
C PRO A 62 -17.98 -7.80 -10.62
N PHE A 63 -17.07 -6.83 -10.52
CA PHE A 63 -15.81 -6.77 -11.26
C PHE A 63 -14.64 -6.38 -10.35
N ALA A 64 -13.43 -6.67 -10.80
CA ALA A 64 -12.21 -6.17 -10.14
C ALA A 64 -12.09 -4.66 -10.39
N PHE A 65 -11.67 -3.90 -9.38
CA PHE A 65 -11.56 -2.45 -9.45
C PHE A 65 -10.36 -1.93 -8.67
N SER A 66 -9.96 -0.70 -8.96
CA SER A 66 -8.87 -0.01 -8.26
C SER A 66 -9.40 1.15 -7.45
N VAL A 67 -8.83 1.34 -6.25
CA VAL A 67 -9.02 2.52 -5.40
C VAL A 67 -7.63 3.12 -5.20
N ALA A 68 -7.38 4.30 -5.72
CA ALA A 68 -6.05 4.87 -5.84
C ALA A 68 -5.11 3.84 -6.53
N ASP A 69 -4.07 3.38 -5.86
CA ASP A 69 -3.10 2.44 -6.42
C ASP A 69 -3.33 0.97 -6.01
N LYS A 70 -4.38 0.69 -5.21
CA LYS A 70 -4.71 -0.66 -4.75
C LYS A 70 -5.83 -1.28 -5.58
N THR A 71 -5.61 -2.53 -6.05
CA THR A 71 -6.62 -3.31 -6.77
C THR A 71 -7.37 -4.24 -5.83
N PHE A 72 -8.68 -4.31 -6.03
CA PHE A 72 -9.63 -5.15 -5.30
C PHE A 72 -10.27 -6.16 -6.26
N ALA A 73 -10.53 -7.38 -5.78
CA ALA A 73 -11.28 -8.38 -6.53
C ALA A 73 -12.78 -8.04 -6.58
N ALA A 74 -13.54 -8.70 -7.47
CA ALA A 74 -14.99 -8.69 -7.41
C ALA A 74 -15.46 -9.23 -6.04
N GLY A 75 -16.49 -8.63 -5.42
CA GLY A 75 -16.94 -9.04 -4.10
C GLY A 75 -17.91 -8.07 -3.44
N GLU A 76 -18.17 -8.29 -2.15
CA GLU A 76 -18.98 -7.40 -1.34
C GLU A 76 -18.11 -6.47 -0.49
N TYR A 77 -18.47 -5.20 -0.49
CA TYR A 77 -17.69 -4.13 0.13
C TYR A 77 -18.56 -3.18 0.95
N TYR A 78 -17.95 -2.66 2.01
CA TYR A 78 -18.42 -1.47 2.70
C TYR A 78 -17.65 -0.27 2.17
N VAL A 79 -18.36 0.76 1.75
CA VAL A 79 -17.81 2.05 1.33
C VAL A 79 -18.39 3.13 2.22
N GLY A 80 -17.56 3.90 2.88
CA GLY A 80 -18.04 4.92 3.80
C GLY A 80 -16.97 5.94 4.18
N ALA A 81 -17.39 7.03 4.83
CA ALA A 81 -16.48 8.08 5.26
C ALA A 81 -15.55 7.60 6.38
N ALA A 82 -14.25 7.64 6.17
CA ALA A 82 -13.25 7.47 7.21
C ALA A 82 -13.09 8.78 8.01
N ASN A 83 -13.15 9.90 7.34
CA ASN A 83 -13.18 11.26 7.91
C ASN A 83 -13.75 12.24 6.87
N GLU A 84 -13.67 13.55 7.15
CA GLU A 84 -14.19 14.60 6.25
C GLU A 84 -13.52 14.66 4.87
N LYS A 85 -12.31 14.14 4.73
CA LYS A 85 -11.50 14.21 3.49
C LYS A 85 -11.12 12.84 2.93
N ALA A 86 -11.61 11.74 3.53
CA ALA A 86 -11.24 10.41 3.11
C ALA A 86 -12.39 9.42 3.15
N ILE A 87 -12.41 8.52 2.19
CA ILE A 87 -13.32 7.38 2.08
C ILE A 87 -12.55 6.09 2.36
N ALA A 88 -13.15 5.23 3.19
CA ALA A 88 -12.69 3.87 3.41
C ALA A 88 -13.49 2.89 2.55
N VAL A 89 -12.77 1.98 1.91
CA VAL A 89 -13.32 0.81 1.21
C VAL A 89 -12.82 -0.43 1.90
N ARG A 90 -13.70 -1.32 2.33
CA ARG A 90 -13.33 -2.56 3.03
C ARG A 90 -14.16 -3.73 2.53
N SER A 91 -13.53 -4.86 2.23
CA SER A 91 -14.25 -6.09 1.91
C SER A 91 -15.06 -6.58 3.11
N VAL A 92 -16.22 -7.18 2.87
CA VAL A 92 -17.06 -7.77 3.92
C VAL A 92 -16.29 -8.88 4.65
N SER A 93 -15.39 -9.60 3.96
CA SER A 93 -14.51 -10.60 4.56
C SER A 93 -13.43 -10.03 5.48
N GLY A 94 -13.21 -8.71 5.46
CA GLY A 94 -12.17 -8.03 6.23
C GLY A 94 -10.75 -8.20 5.70
N LYS A 95 -10.54 -8.97 4.62
CA LYS A 95 -9.20 -9.26 4.08
C LYS A 95 -8.56 -8.08 3.36
N ASP A 96 -9.39 -7.25 2.73
CA ASP A 96 -8.94 -6.13 1.91
C ASP A 96 -9.57 -4.82 2.40
N ALA A 97 -8.73 -3.81 2.57
CA ALA A 97 -9.15 -2.46 2.90
C ALA A 97 -8.24 -1.42 2.25
N ALA A 98 -8.79 -0.24 1.97
CA ALA A 98 -8.05 0.95 1.61
C ALA A 98 -8.75 2.19 2.16
N VAL A 99 -7.97 3.23 2.41
CA VAL A 99 -8.47 4.59 2.66
C VAL A 99 -7.86 5.49 1.60
N ALA A 100 -8.70 6.26 0.92
CA ALA A 100 -8.26 7.18 -0.11
C ALA A 100 -8.77 8.59 0.19
N LEU A 101 -7.93 9.58 -0.11
CA LEU A 101 -8.29 10.99 -0.01
C LEU A 101 -9.30 11.35 -1.11
N THR A 102 -10.20 12.28 -0.78
CA THR A 102 -11.27 12.70 -1.67
C THR A 102 -11.53 14.20 -1.53
N ASN A 103 -12.07 14.80 -2.60
CA ASN A 103 -12.67 16.12 -2.59
C ASN A 103 -14.18 16.02 -2.42
N SER A 104 -14.81 17.07 -1.91
CA SER A 104 -16.27 17.21 -1.96
C SER A 104 -16.71 17.54 -3.38
N VAL A 105 -17.79 16.92 -3.83
CA VAL A 105 -18.44 17.21 -5.11
C VAL A 105 -19.94 17.41 -4.88
N ILE A 106 -20.54 18.29 -5.66
CA ILE A 106 -21.97 18.62 -5.59
C ILE A 106 -22.63 18.23 -6.90
N ASP A 107 -23.74 17.49 -6.81
CA ASP A 107 -24.60 17.23 -7.96
C ASP A 107 -25.49 18.45 -8.22
N ALA A 108 -25.27 19.12 -9.34
CA ALA A 108 -26.02 20.30 -9.73
C ALA A 108 -27.50 19.99 -10.11
N HIS A 109 -27.82 18.72 -10.37
CA HIS A 109 -29.17 18.29 -10.76
C HIS A 109 -30.06 17.94 -9.56
N GLY A 110 -29.57 18.14 -8.34
CA GLY A 110 -30.33 17.96 -7.10
C GLY A 110 -29.96 16.72 -6.30
N THR A 111 -30.92 16.23 -5.50
CA THR A 111 -30.72 15.09 -4.62
C THR A 111 -30.61 13.78 -5.38
N SER A 112 -29.46 13.13 -5.25
CA SER A 112 -29.20 11.82 -5.86
C SER A 112 -29.39 10.69 -4.86
N LEU A 113 -29.79 9.52 -5.36
CA LEU A 113 -29.73 8.28 -4.57
C LEU A 113 -28.27 7.93 -4.23
N PRO A 114 -28.05 7.21 -3.11
CA PRO A 114 -26.74 6.65 -2.82
C PRO A 114 -26.23 5.83 -4.02
N ARG A 115 -25.00 6.10 -4.46
CA ARG A 115 -24.37 5.40 -5.57
C ARG A 115 -22.86 5.44 -5.45
N ILE A 116 -22.22 4.46 -6.03
CA ILE A 116 -20.77 4.37 -6.17
C ILE A 116 -20.47 4.38 -7.67
N VAL A 117 -19.60 5.29 -8.09
CA VAL A 117 -19.30 5.54 -9.51
C VAL A 117 -17.90 5.10 -9.83
N PHE A 118 -17.76 4.42 -10.95
CA PHE A 118 -16.49 3.93 -11.50
C PHE A 118 -16.27 4.48 -12.90
N HIS A 119 -15.03 4.83 -13.21
CA HIS A 119 -14.58 4.96 -14.58
C HIS A 119 -14.10 3.59 -15.09
N LYS A 120 -14.58 3.22 -16.26
CA LYS A 120 -14.17 2.01 -16.97
C LYS A 120 -13.35 2.38 -18.20
N TYR A 121 -12.15 1.80 -18.30
CA TYR A 121 -11.26 1.90 -19.46
C TYR A 121 -10.94 0.48 -19.92
N GLY A 122 -11.53 0.05 -21.04
CA GLY A 122 -11.45 -1.37 -21.45
C GLY A 122 -12.03 -2.30 -20.37
N ASP A 123 -11.20 -3.18 -19.81
CA ASP A 123 -11.61 -4.11 -18.75
C ASP A 123 -11.21 -3.66 -17.33
N ARG A 124 -10.70 -2.46 -17.19
CA ARG A 124 -10.27 -1.90 -15.90
C ARG A 124 -11.25 -0.88 -15.36
N TYR A 125 -11.54 -1.01 -14.07
CA TYR A 125 -12.47 -0.12 -13.35
C TYR A 125 -11.72 0.62 -12.26
N PHE A 126 -11.96 1.93 -12.14
CA PHE A 126 -11.39 2.81 -11.12
C PHE A 126 -12.53 3.46 -10.35
N LEU A 127 -12.49 3.36 -9.02
CA LEU A 127 -13.47 4.03 -8.17
C LEU A 127 -13.22 5.54 -8.19
N THR A 128 -14.21 6.30 -8.67
CA THR A 128 -14.07 7.75 -8.89
C THR A 128 -14.96 8.59 -8.00
N GLN A 129 -16.17 8.14 -7.69
CA GLN A 129 -17.06 8.92 -6.81
C GLN A 129 -17.83 8.01 -5.86
N ALA A 130 -18.12 8.54 -4.66
CA ALA A 130 -18.97 7.90 -3.66
C ALA A 130 -20.06 8.88 -3.18
N TRP A 131 -21.31 8.53 -3.41
CA TRP A 131 -22.50 9.22 -2.94
C TRP A 131 -23.15 8.34 -1.87
N LEU A 132 -22.80 8.58 -0.61
CA LEU A 132 -23.12 7.67 0.50
C LEU A 132 -24.53 7.88 1.07
N ARG A 133 -25.16 9.00 0.75
CA ARG A 133 -26.49 9.39 1.25
C ARG A 133 -27.34 9.92 0.10
N ALA A 134 -28.66 9.94 0.30
CA ALA A 134 -29.58 10.65 -0.57
C ALA A 134 -29.41 12.16 -0.35
N SER A 135 -28.47 12.75 -1.03
CA SER A 135 -28.14 14.18 -0.97
C SER A 135 -27.48 14.63 -2.27
N ASN A 136 -27.31 15.93 -2.44
CA ASN A 136 -26.56 16.49 -3.55
C ASN A 136 -25.05 16.55 -3.27
N GLN A 137 -24.56 16.02 -2.13
CA GLN A 137 -23.16 16.00 -1.77
C GLN A 137 -22.58 14.61 -1.93
N GLY A 138 -21.50 14.52 -2.67
CA GLY A 138 -20.69 13.32 -2.88
C GLY A 138 -19.22 13.56 -2.58
N ARG A 139 -18.44 12.53 -2.81
CA ARG A 139 -16.98 12.53 -2.67
C ARG A 139 -16.37 12.03 -3.97
N GLU A 140 -15.37 12.74 -4.46
CA GLU A 140 -14.61 12.41 -5.65
C GLU A 140 -13.19 12.02 -5.26
N PHE A 141 -12.74 10.87 -5.74
CA PHE A 141 -11.40 10.36 -5.51
C PHE A 141 -10.39 11.06 -6.40
N PHE A 142 -9.16 11.25 -5.92
CA PHE A 142 -8.11 11.74 -6.78
C PHE A 142 -7.76 10.70 -7.85
N VAL A 143 -7.59 11.16 -9.08
CA VAL A 143 -7.19 10.32 -10.20
C VAL A 143 -5.82 9.71 -9.93
N SER A 144 -5.72 8.39 -10.00
CA SER A 144 -4.46 7.68 -9.79
C SER A 144 -3.55 7.76 -11.03
N ASN A 145 -2.25 7.53 -10.83
CA ASN A 145 -1.30 7.45 -11.94
C ASN A 145 -1.65 6.32 -12.94
N GLN A 146 -2.24 5.24 -12.43
CA GLN A 146 -2.70 4.13 -13.28
C GLN A 146 -3.88 4.55 -14.14
N GLU A 147 -4.87 5.23 -13.55
CA GLU A 147 -6.03 5.74 -14.28
C GLU A 147 -5.63 6.77 -15.33
N THR A 148 -4.73 7.71 -14.99
CA THR A 148 -4.22 8.70 -15.94
C THR A 148 -3.60 8.05 -17.19
N LYS A 149 -2.81 6.98 -17.01
CA LYS A 149 -2.24 6.21 -18.14
C LYS A 149 -3.32 5.53 -18.97
N MET A 150 -4.37 5.00 -18.34
CA MET A 150 -5.47 4.35 -19.06
C MET A 150 -6.31 5.36 -19.83
N ALA A 151 -6.56 6.54 -19.28
CA ALA A 151 -7.30 7.62 -19.93
C ALA A 151 -6.63 8.15 -21.20
N GLN A 152 -5.30 8.01 -21.32
CA GLN A 152 -4.58 8.34 -22.55
C GLN A 152 -4.74 7.30 -23.64
N ALA A 153 -5.07 6.05 -23.29
CA ALA A 153 -5.11 4.91 -24.21
C ALA A 153 -6.51 4.47 -24.62
N ALA A 154 -7.55 4.80 -23.83
CA ALA A 154 -8.91 4.32 -24.06
C ALA A 154 -9.95 5.37 -23.65
N ALA A 155 -11.11 5.31 -24.32
CA ALA A 155 -12.28 6.10 -23.93
C ALA A 155 -12.81 5.66 -22.56
N VAL A 156 -13.29 6.64 -21.79
CA VAL A 156 -13.90 6.38 -20.49
C VAL A 156 -15.38 6.04 -20.64
N VAL A 157 -15.84 5.07 -19.85
CA VAL A 157 -17.25 4.77 -19.63
C VAL A 157 -17.57 4.87 -18.16
N GLU A 158 -18.54 5.67 -17.76
CA GLU A 158 -19.01 5.77 -16.38
C GLU A 158 -19.94 4.60 -16.04
N VAL A 159 -19.68 3.94 -14.91
CA VAL A 159 -20.50 2.84 -14.39
C VAL A 159 -20.92 3.17 -12.97
N ALA A 160 -22.20 3.32 -12.72
CA ALA A 160 -22.75 3.59 -11.38
C ALA A 160 -23.42 2.34 -10.79
N LEU A 161 -23.04 1.99 -9.56
CA LEU A 161 -23.69 0.93 -8.78
C LEU A 161 -24.53 1.56 -7.66
N VAL A 162 -25.77 1.12 -7.53
CA VAL A 162 -26.69 1.53 -6.47
C VAL A 162 -26.70 0.45 -5.39
N PRO A 163 -26.50 0.81 -4.10
CA PRO A 163 -26.61 -0.14 -3.00
C PRO A 163 -28.03 -0.74 -2.93
N HIS A 164 -28.12 -2.05 -2.76
CA HIS A 164 -29.39 -2.71 -2.45
C HIS A 164 -29.69 -2.55 -0.95
N LYS A 165 -30.97 -2.29 -0.63
CA LYS A 165 -31.46 -2.30 0.76
C LYS A 165 -31.45 -3.71 1.35
#